data_292d4ced380d1562a503a5c26afed529
#
_entry.id   292d4ced380d1562a503a5c26afed529
#
_cell.length_a   1.000
_cell.length_b   1.000
_cell.length_c   1.000
_cell.angle_alpha   90.00
_cell.angle_beta   90.00
_cell.angle_gamma   90.00
#
_symmetry.space_group_name_H-M   'P 1'
#
loop_
_entity.id
_entity.type
_entity.pdbx_description
1 polymer ?
#
loop_
_entity_poly.entity_id
_entity_poly.type
_entity_poly.pdbx_seq_one_letter_code
_entity_poly.pdbx_strand_id
1 'polypeptide(L)'
;MNVTVRTIDVHLEVPFAISRAVRTEKRLVLVELEEEGRVARGEASPDPYFGDTPESLERDVRAALALLPEDPADLGTLRARLEERFPHGGAAACALDILGHDRAAQAAGVPLRTFLGLAPAEAPPTSFTIGLAEIPVMAERAAAAAAKGFSVLKVKLGPRDEVETLRAIRERFSGTIRVDPNAAWSVAEAPARIAGIALFGIEFVEQPVDPRDVAGLRSVRERSDLPIVADEAAVRASDLEALADACDGINVKLQKCGGIAEARLMIERAHQFGLKVMLGCRAAETSVGISAAAHLAPAVEWADLDGNLLIVDDPFVAVPVEGGRFVFSERPGLGALPR
;
A
#
# COMPACT_ATOMS: atom_id res chain seq x y z
N MET A 1 12.88 -28.59 -1.58
CA MET A 1 12.12 -27.36 -1.85
C MET A 1 10.73 -27.74 -2.35
N ASN A 2 9.67 -27.35 -1.63
CA ASN A 2 8.28 -27.57 -2.00
C ASN A 2 7.60 -26.22 -2.16
N VAL A 3 6.91 -25.98 -3.30
CA VAL A 3 6.26 -24.70 -3.58
C VAL A 3 4.76 -24.91 -3.79
N THR A 4 3.98 -24.15 -3.05
CA THR A 4 2.52 -24.13 -3.17
C THR A 4 2.06 -22.75 -3.64
N VAL A 5 1.19 -22.73 -4.66
CA VAL A 5 0.48 -21.52 -5.09
C VAL A 5 -1.01 -21.81 -4.97
N ARG A 6 -1.73 -20.98 -4.26
CA ARG A 6 -3.17 -21.15 -4.03
C ARG A 6 -3.88 -19.80 -3.99
N THR A 7 -5.15 -19.82 -4.36
CA THR A 7 -6.04 -18.68 -4.12
C THR A 7 -6.70 -18.79 -2.75
N ILE A 8 -6.94 -17.66 -2.12
CA ILE A 8 -7.74 -17.55 -0.90
C ILE A 8 -8.78 -16.45 -1.06
N ASP A 9 -9.95 -16.64 -0.50
CA ASP A 9 -10.96 -15.60 -0.37
C ASP A 9 -10.83 -14.98 1.03
N VAL A 10 -10.86 -13.66 1.11
CA VAL A 10 -10.89 -12.89 2.36
C VAL A 10 -12.09 -11.95 2.33
N HIS A 11 -12.72 -11.74 3.49
CA HIS A 11 -13.95 -10.98 3.63
C HIS A 11 -13.70 -9.69 4.41
N LEU A 12 -14.23 -8.59 3.90
CA LEU A 12 -14.18 -7.30 4.57
C LEU A 12 -15.18 -7.24 5.73
N GLU A 13 -14.78 -6.65 6.85
CA GLU A 13 -15.65 -6.43 8.02
C GLU A 13 -16.89 -5.62 7.65
N VAL A 14 -16.70 -4.64 6.77
CA VAL A 14 -17.77 -3.80 6.21
C VAL A 14 -17.52 -3.59 4.71
N PRO A 15 -18.56 -3.35 3.90
CA PRO A 15 -18.37 -3.00 2.49
C PRO A 15 -17.40 -1.83 2.35
N PHE A 16 -16.36 -2.00 1.56
CA PHE A 16 -15.35 -0.98 1.29
C PHE A 16 -15.63 -0.32 -0.06
N ALA A 17 -16.00 0.95 -0.03
CA ALA A 17 -16.33 1.73 -1.21
C ALA A 17 -15.31 2.84 -1.46
N ILE A 18 -14.95 2.99 -2.73
CA ILE A 18 -14.20 4.12 -3.29
C ILE A 18 -15.02 4.72 -4.43
N SER A 19 -14.59 5.83 -5.03
CA SER A 19 -15.31 6.52 -6.11
C SER A 19 -15.72 5.62 -7.30
N ARG A 20 -14.98 4.53 -7.55
CA ARG A 20 -15.13 3.66 -8.73
C ARG A 20 -15.50 2.20 -8.43
N ALA A 21 -15.58 1.78 -7.17
CA ALA A 21 -15.84 0.38 -6.81
C ALA A 21 -16.36 0.21 -5.39
N VAL A 22 -17.14 -0.86 -5.17
CA VAL A 22 -17.54 -1.36 -3.86
C VAL A 22 -17.13 -2.82 -3.76
N ARG A 23 -16.52 -3.23 -2.65
CA ARG A 23 -16.06 -4.60 -2.41
C ARG A 23 -16.52 -5.07 -1.03
N THR A 24 -16.90 -6.34 -0.94
CA THR A 24 -17.23 -7.05 0.31
C THR A 24 -16.28 -8.21 0.59
N GLU A 25 -15.59 -8.66 -0.44
CA GLU A 25 -14.64 -9.76 -0.42
C GLU A 25 -13.52 -9.52 -1.44
N LYS A 26 -12.44 -10.27 -1.33
CA LYS A 26 -11.35 -10.27 -2.30
C LYS A 26 -10.69 -11.64 -2.37
N ARG A 27 -10.43 -12.10 -3.60
CA ARG A 27 -9.64 -13.31 -3.85
C ARG A 27 -8.19 -12.93 -4.09
N LEU A 28 -7.28 -13.48 -3.29
CA LEU A 28 -5.84 -13.23 -3.33
C LEU A 28 -5.11 -14.48 -3.81
N VAL A 29 -3.89 -14.32 -4.31
CA VAL A 29 -2.99 -15.42 -4.64
C VAL A 29 -1.86 -15.44 -3.64
N LEU A 30 -1.71 -16.55 -2.93
CA LEU A 30 -0.59 -16.82 -2.02
C LEU A 30 0.39 -17.78 -2.67
N VAL A 31 1.67 -17.51 -2.49
CA VAL A 31 2.76 -18.42 -2.80
C VAL A 31 3.54 -18.72 -1.52
N GLU A 32 3.76 -19.99 -1.24
CA GLU A 32 4.51 -20.49 -0.09
C GLU A 32 5.61 -21.44 -0.59
N LEU A 33 6.83 -21.22 -0.09
CA LEU A 33 7.99 -22.06 -0.39
C LEU A 33 8.52 -22.65 0.91
N GLU A 34 8.45 -23.98 1.02
CA GLU A 34 8.98 -24.75 2.14
C GLU A 34 10.39 -25.27 1.81
N GLU A 35 11.35 -24.91 2.64
CA GLU A 35 12.75 -25.29 2.51
C GLU A 35 13.40 -25.39 3.88
N GLU A 36 14.04 -26.52 4.19
CA GLU A 36 14.76 -26.74 5.46
C GLU A 36 13.94 -26.43 6.73
N GLY A 37 12.65 -26.75 6.71
CA GLY A 37 11.73 -26.51 7.83
C GLY A 37 11.29 -25.06 8.00
N ARG A 38 11.64 -24.18 7.07
CA ARG A 38 11.18 -22.78 6.98
C ARG A 38 10.15 -22.64 5.89
N VAL A 39 9.22 -21.70 6.04
CA VAL A 39 8.19 -21.41 5.04
C VAL A 39 8.25 -19.92 4.70
N ALA A 40 8.79 -19.62 3.53
CA ALA A 40 8.76 -18.27 2.96
C ALA A 40 7.43 -18.03 2.23
N ARG A 41 6.95 -16.77 2.26
CA ARG A 41 5.63 -16.40 1.75
C ARG A 41 5.67 -15.18 0.85
N GLY A 42 4.74 -15.17 -0.12
CA GLY A 42 4.45 -14.01 -0.94
C GLY A 42 2.98 -13.93 -1.26
N GLU A 43 2.51 -12.72 -1.59
CA GLU A 43 1.10 -12.44 -1.88
C GLU A 43 0.96 -11.58 -3.12
N ALA A 44 0.06 -11.99 -4.03
CA ALA A 44 -0.44 -11.16 -5.12
C ALA A 44 -1.89 -10.76 -4.86
N SER A 45 -2.13 -9.46 -4.81
CA SER A 45 -3.44 -8.86 -4.58
C SER A 45 -3.96 -8.27 -5.89
N PRO A 46 -4.99 -8.86 -6.55
CA PRO A 46 -5.47 -8.37 -7.82
C PRO A 46 -6.15 -7.01 -7.72
N ASP A 47 -6.01 -6.22 -8.76
CA ASP A 47 -6.80 -5.00 -8.96
C ASP A 47 -7.22 -4.86 -10.43
N PRO A 48 -8.52 -4.89 -10.72
CA PRO A 48 -9.04 -4.72 -12.08
C PRO A 48 -8.64 -3.40 -12.75
N TYR A 49 -8.30 -2.38 -11.96
CA TYR A 49 -7.77 -1.12 -12.49
C TYR A 49 -6.46 -1.32 -13.28
N PHE A 50 -5.62 -2.26 -12.83
CA PHE A 50 -4.37 -2.65 -13.51
C PHE A 50 -4.54 -3.86 -14.42
N GLY A 51 -5.77 -4.35 -14.64
CA GLY A 51 -6.08 -5.48 -15.50
C GLY A 51 -5.85 -6.85 -14.84
N ASP A 52 -5.63 -6.91 -13.53
CA ASP A 52 -5.41 -8.14 -12.81
C ASP A 52 -6.71 -8.89 -12.51
N THR A 53 -6.70 -10.21 -12.68
CA THR A 53 -7.68 -11.13 -12.10
C THR A 53 -6.98 -12.18 -11.23
N PRO A 54 -7.66 -12.81 -10.26
CA PRO A 54 -7.06 -13.89 -9.46
C PRO A 54 -6.48 -15.01 -10.34
N GLU A 55 -7.19 -15.40 -11.41
CA GLU A 55 -6.79 -16.45 -12.34
C GLU A 55 -5.56 -16.06 -13.17
N SER A 56 -5.48 -14.80 -13.63
CA SER A 56 -4.30 -14.32 -14.35
C SER A 56 -3.08 -14.28 -13.43
N LEU A 57 -3.23 -13.80 -12.20
CA LEU A 57 -2.16 -13.74 -11.23
C LEU A 57 -1.68 -15.14 -10.80
N GLU A 58 -2.60 -16.09 -10.53
CA GLU A 58 -2.21 -17.46 -10.20
C GLU A 58 -1.40 -18.10 -11.33
N ARG A 59 -1.85 -17.96 -12.58
CA ARG A 59 -1.14 -18.45 -13.76
C ARG A 59 0.25 -17.81 -13.87
N ASP A 60 0.34 -16.50 -13.72
CA ASP A 60 1.57 -15.76 -13.92
C ASP A 60 2.58 -16.02 -12.79
N VAL A 61 2.12 -16.13 -11.54
CA VAL A 61 2.96 -16.57 -10.40
C VAL A 61 3.49 -17.97 -10.62
N ARG A 62 2.62 -18.96 -11.00
CA ARG A 62 3.06 -20.35 -11.28
C ARG A 62 4.09 -20.40 -12.40
N ALA A 63 3.86 -19.67 -13.50
CA ALA A 63 4.77 -19.64 -14.64
C ALA A 63 6.14 -19.03 -14.30
N ALA A 64 6.20 -18.15 -13.31
CA ALA A 64 7.40 -17.43 -12.94
C ALA A 64 8.15 -18.02 -11.72
N LEU A 65 7.70 -19.15 -11.15
CA LEU A 65 8.42 -19.82 -10.06
C LEU A 65 9.85 -20.22 -10.41
N ALA A 66 10.10 -20.58 -11.66
CA ALA A 66 11.44 -20.93 -12.15
C ALA A 66 12.43 -19.74 -12.16
N LEU A 67 11.96 -18.51 -11.93
CA LEU A 67 12.81 -17.32 -11.81
C LEU A 67 13.50 -17.23 -10.44
N LEU A 68 13.02 -17.97 -9.44
CA LEU A 68 13.63 -18.00 -8.10
C LEU A 68 15.06 -18.58 -8.21
N PRO A 69 16.07 -17.89 -7.68
CA PRO A 69 17.42 -18.39 -7.66
C PRO A 69 17.59 -19.55 -6.68
N GLU A 70 18.56 -20.43 -6.93
CA GLU A 70 18.89 -21.51 -5.98
C GLU A 70 19.39 -20.92 -4.64
N ASP A 71 20.32 -19.96 -4.71
CA ASP A 71 20.81 -19.23 -3.55
C ASP A 71 19.78 -18.19 -3.07
N PRO A 72 19.26 -18.30 -1.85
CA PRO A 72 18.34 -17.30 -1.28
C PRO A 72 18.92 -15.88 -1.24
N ALA A 73 20.24 -15.74 -1.13
CA ALA A 73 20.88 -14.43 -1.04
C ALA A 73 20.99 -13.70 -2.40
N ASP A 74 20.78 -14.41 -3.51
CA ASP A 74 20.92 -13.83 -4.86
C ASP A 74 19.65 -13.07 -5.30
N LEU A 75 19.27 -12.06 -4.52
CA LEU A 75 18.15 -11.17 -4.84
C LEU A 75 18.41 -10.30 -6.08
N GLY A 76 19.68 -10.09 -6.44
CA GLY A 76 20.04 -9.36 -7.66
C GLY A 76 19.59 -10.08 -8.92
N THR A 77 19.85 -11.38 -9.01
CA THR A 77 19.37 -12.24 -10.10
C THR A 77 17.85 -12.34 -10.12
N LEU A 78 17.22 -12.50 -8.95
CA LEU A 78 15.76 -12.52 -8.86
C LEU A 78 15.16 -11.24 -9.44
N ARG A 79 15.65 -10.07 -8.99
CA ARG A 79 15.20 -8.77 -9.47
C ARG A 79 15.32 -8.66 -10.99
N ALA A 80 16.48 -8.96 -11.55
CA ALA A 80 16.73 -8.86 -12.99
C ALA A 80 15.75 -9.73 -13.80
N ARG A 81 15.52 -10.98 -13.36
CA ARG A 81 14.58 -11.91 -14.01
C ARG A 81 13.14 -11.46 -13.89
N LEU A 82 12.74 -10.91 -12.72
CA LEU A 82 11.39 -10.36 -12.54
C LEU A 82 11.17 -9.11 -13.40
N GLU A 83 12.17 -8.24 -13.53
CA GLU A 83 12.10 -7.05 -14.38
C GLU A 83 11.96 -7.41 -15.87
N GLU A 84 12.70 -8.42 -16.34
CA GLU A 84 12.57 -8.95 -17.71
C GLU A 84 11.18 -9.54 -17.96
N ARG A 85 10.63 -10.31 -17.03
CA ARG A 85 9.36 -11.01 -17.17
C ARG A 85 8.14 -10.09 -16.95
N PHE A 86 8.27 -9.10 -16.06
CA PHE A 86 7.23 -8.16 -15.65
C PHE A 86 7.74 -6.71 -15.72
N PRO A 87 8.01 -6.17 -16.91
CA PRO A 87 8.66 -4.85 -17.08
C PRO A 87 7.82 -3.69 -16.51
N HIS A 88 6.53 -3.91 -16.30
CA HIS A 88 5.62 -2.92 -15.71
C HIS A 88 5.33 -3.17 -14.21
N GLY A 89 6.05 -4.10 -13.57
CA GLY A 89 5.80 -4.48 -12.18
C GLY A 89 4.52 -5.32 -12.02
N GLY A 90 3.68 -4.95 -11.05
CA GLY A 90 2.41 -5.61 -10.80
C GLY A 90 2.43 -6.71 -9.74
N ALA A 91 1.26 -7.25 -9.43
CA ALA A 91 1.05 -8.10 -8.27
C ALA A 91 1.73 -9.48 -8.38
N ALA A 92 1.86 -10.05 -9.57
CA ALA A 92 2.57 -11.32 -9.76
C ALA A 92 4.07 -11.20 -9.47
N ALA A 93 4.71 -10.13 -9.96
CA ALA A 93 6.11 -9.82 -9.63
C ALA A 93 6.26 -9.58 -8.11
N CYS A 94 5.33 -8.83 -7.52
CA CYS A 94 5.30 -8.52 -6.09
C CYS A 94 5.29 -9.79 -5.23
N ALA A 95 4.45 -10.77 -5.56
CA ALA A 95 4.38 -12.02 -4.80
C ALA A 95 5.72 -12.76 -4.79
N LEU A 96 6.40 -12.84 -5.93
CA LEU A 96 7.69 -13.55 -6.05
C LEU A 96 8.84 -12.77 -5.42
N ASP A 97 8.80 -11.44 -5.51
CA ASP A 97 9.80 -10.58 -4.88
C ASP A 97 9.68 -10.61 -3.35
N ILE A 98 8.46 -10.55 -2.81
CA ILE A 98 8.21 -10.72 -1.37
C ILE A 98 8.69 -12.10 -0.90
N LEU A 99 8.31 -13.17 -1.63
CA LEU A 99 8.74 -14.54 -1.35
C LEU A 99 10.27 -14.65 -1.30
N GLY A 100 10.97 -14.08 -2.28
CA GLY A 100 12.43 -14.08 -2.35
C GLY A 100 13.08 -13.36 -1.16
N HIS A 101 12.58 -12.19 -0.82
CA HIS A 101 13.07 -11.42 0.32
C HIS A 101 12.77 -12.10 1.67
N ASP A 102 11.59 -12.69 1.83
CA ASP A 102 11.25 -13.47 3.03
C ASP A 102 12.15 -14.69 3.19
N ARG A 103 12.38 -15.44 2.08
CA ARG A 103 13.31 -16.58 2.03
C ARG A 103 14.73 -16.18 2.41
N ALA A 104 15.24 -15.08 1.85
CA ALA A 104 16.59 -14.58 2.11
C ALA A 104 16.76 -14.14 3.57
N ALA A 105 15.81 -13.40 4.11
CA ALA A 105 15.85 -12.94 5.49
C ALA A 105 15.72 -14.11 6.50
N GLN A 106 14.89 -15.13 6.20
CA GLN A 106 14.79 -16.36 6.99
C GLN A 106 16.09 -17.18 6.93
N ALA A 107 16.73 -17.27 5.77
CA ALA A 107 18.03 -17.93 5.63
C ALA A 107 19.12 -17.21 6.43
N ALA A 108 19.11 -15.89 6.47
CA ALA A 108 19.99 -15.06 7.30
C ALA A 108 19.65 -15.09 8.80
N GLY A 109 18.49 -15.64 9.19
CA GLY A 109 18.06 -15.73 10.60
C GLY A 109 17.66 -14.41 11.23
N VAL A 110 17.28 -13.40 10.45
CA VAL A 110 16.95 -12.04 10.93
C VAL A 110 15.58 -11.55 10.40
N PRO A 111 14.90 -10.64 11.12
CA PRO A 111 13.70 -9.98 10.59
C PRO A 111 13.97 -9.26 9.28
N LEU A 112 12.98 -9.19 8.40
CA LEU A 112 13.13 -8.56 7.08
C LEU A 112 13.62 -7.11 7.19
N ARG A 113 13.13 -6.30 8.14
CA ARG A 113 13.61 -4.91 8.35
C ARG A 113 15.12 -4.85 8.66
N THR A 114 15.62 -5.82 9.43
CA THR A 114 17.05 -5.93 9.76
C THR A 114 17.85 -6.36 8.53
N PHE A 115 17.34 -7.34 7.77
CA PHE A 115 17.93 -7.76 6.51
C PHE A 115 18.04 -6.61 5.49
N LEU A 116 17.03 -5.74 5.46
CA LEU A 116 17.00 -4.54 4.60
C LEU A 116 17.87 -3.37 5.13
N GLY A 117 18.46 -3.50 6.31
CA GLY A 117 19.28 -2.45 6.94
C GLY A 117 18.49 -1.28 7.53
N LEU A 118 17.20 -1.48 7.83
CA LEU A 118 16.27 -0.44 8.32
C LEU A 118 16.03 -0.49 9.84
N ALA A 119 16.46 -1.55 10.53
CA ALA A 119 16.41 -1.61 12.00
C ALA A 119 17.62 -0.87 12.60
N PRO A 120 17.48 -0.20 13.74
CA PRO A 120 16.30 -0.13 14.64
C PRO A 120 15.39 1.09 14.40
N ALA A 121 15.41 1.74 13.24
CA ALA A 121 14.61 2.92 12.99
C ALA A 121 13.10 2.71 13.22
N GLU A 122 12.44 3.74 13.74
CA GLU A 122 10.99 3.72 13.97
C GLU A 122 10.22 3.95 12.66
N ALA A 123 9.08 3.27 12.53
CA ALA A 123 8.14 3.49 11.42
C ALA A 123 7.12 4.59 11.78
N PRO A 124 6.65 5.40 10.81
CA PRO A 124 5.53 6.30 11.03
C PRO A 124 4.27 5.52 11.38
N PRO A 125 3.30 6.12 12.10
CA PRO A 125 2.01 5.49 12.34
C PRO A 125 1.27 5.27 11.02
N THR A 126 0.59 4.12 10.88
CA THR A 126 -0.29 3.88 9.75
C THR A 126 -1.61 4.62 9.91
N SER A 127 -2.17 5.10 8.80
CA SER A 127 -3.55 5.58 8.77
C SER A 127 -4.54 4.42 8.86
N PHE A 128 -5.76 4.73 9.29
CA PHE A 128 -6.92 3.85 9.15
C PHE A 128 -7.86 4.44 8.10
N THR A 129 -8.27 3.64 7.12
CA THR A 129 -9.04 4.11 5.98
C THR A 129 -10.54 4.15 6.27
N ILE A 130 -11.15 5.31 6.08
CA ILE A 130 -12.59 5.50 6.09
C ILE A 130 -13.08 5.46 4.64
N GLY A 131 -13.64 4.32 4.22
CA GLY A 131 -14.24 4.15 2.90
C GLY A 131 -15.52 4.96 2.75
N LEU A 132 -15.92 5.23 1.49
CA LEU A 132 -17.14 5.97 1.17
C LEU A 132 -18.39 5.28 1.76
N ALA A 133 -19.22 6.06 2.39
CA ALA A 133 -20.52 5.68 2.93
C ALA A 133 -21.38 6.95 3.15
N GLU A 134 -22.59 6.79 3.70
CA GLU A 134 -23.36 7.92 4.22
C GLU A 134 -22.56 8.67 5.30
N ILE A 135 -22.65 10.00 5.31
CA ILE A 135 -21.84 10.87 6.17
C ILE A 135 -21.88 10.46 7.65
N PRO A 136 -23.05 10.16 8.26
CA PRO A 136 -23.10 9.70 9.64
C PRO A 136 -22.31 8.42 9.88
N VAL A 137 -22.34 7.46 8.94
CA VAL A 137 -21.60 6.21 9.02
C VAL A 137 -20.09 6.45 8.95
N MET A 138 -19.64 7.35 8.07
CA MET A 138 -18.23 7.73 7.99
C MET A 138 -17.73 8.38 9.29
N ALA A 139 -18.55 9.26 9.90
CA ALA A 139 -18.24 9.89 11.18
C ALA A 139 -18.18 8.87 12.34
N GLU A 140 -19.08 7.87 12.37
CA GLU A 140 -19.06 6.79 13.35
C GLU A 140 -17.83 5.90 13.20
N ARG A 141 -17.44 5.55 11.96
CA ARG A 141 -16.19 4.79 11.67
C ARG A 141 -14.95 5.58 12.12
N ALA A 142 -14.91 6.89 11.91
CA ALA A 142 -13.84 7.75 12.39
C ALA A 142 -13.76 7.75 13.92
N ALA A 143 -14.88 7.83 14.62
CA ALA A 143 -14.93 7.72 16.08
C ALA A 143 -14.47 6.34 16.58
N ALA A 144 -14.86 5.26 15.90
CA ALA A 144 -14.42 3.90 16.22
C ALA A 144 -12.90 3.71 16.02
N ALA A 145 -12.33 4.27 14.96
CA ALA A 145 -10.89 4.27 14.74
C ALA A 145 -10.15 5.06 15.84
N ALA A 146 -10.66 6.25 16.24
CA ALA A 146 -10.13 7.01 17.36
C ALA A 146 -10.14 6.21 18.67
N ALA A 147 -11.24 5.51 18.96
CA ALA A 147 -11.37 4.66 20.13
C ALA A 147 -10.38 3.46 20.13
N LYS A 148 -9.98 2.97 18.96
CA LYS A 148 -8.93 1.96 18.77
C LYS A 148 -7.51 2.57 18.86
N GLY A 149 -7.37 3.88 19.10
CA GLY A 149 -6.09 4.58 19.28
C GLY A 149 -5.43 5.08 17.99
N PHE A 150 -6.08 5.01 16.82
CA PHE A 150 -5.52 5.57 15.60
C PHE A 150 -5.42 7.08 15.69
N SER A 151 -4.25 7.62 15.39
CA SER A 151 -3.96 9.06 15.35
C SER A 151 -4.01 9.65 13.94
N VAL A 152 -4.13 8.81 12.92
CA VAL A 152 -4.16 9.21 11.51
C VAL A 152 -5.31 8.49 10.81
N LEU A 153 -6.14 9.24 10.07
CA LEU A 153 -7.15 8.68 9.19
C LEU A 153 -6.84 9.01 7.73
N LYS A 154 -7.14 8.07 6.83
CA LYS A 154 -7.27 8.32 5.39
C LYS A 154 -8.75 8.29 5.03
N VAL A 155 -9.28 9.40 4.53
CA VAL A 155 -10.70 9.54 4.22
C VAL A 155 -10.89 9.50 2.71
N LYS A 156 -11.63 8.51 2.23
CA LYS A 156 -12.04 8.47 0.82
C LYS A 156 -13.08 9.53 0.57
N LEU A 157 -12.87 10.34 -0.47
CA LEU A 157 -13.79 11.39 -0.89
C LEU A 157 -14.44 11.00 -2.21
N GLY A 158 -15.75 11.25 -2.29
CA GLY A 158 -16.53 11.08 -3.50
C GLY A 158 -16.48 12.34 -4.40
N PRO A 159 -17.33 12.36 -5.43
CA PRO A 159 -17.45 13.50 -6.31
C PRO A 159 -18.23 14.67 -5.68
N ARG A 160 -18.78 14.51 -4.47
CA ARG A 160 -19.63 15.51 -3.76
C ARG A 160 -19.48 15.37 -2.25
N ASP A 161 -19.95 16.39 -1.54
CA ASP A 161 -20.15 16.42 -0.07
C ASP A 161 -18.86 16.31 0.76
N GLU A 162 -17.70 16.64 0.17
CA GLU A 162 -16.41 16.57 0.84
C GLU A 162 -16.35 17.45 2.10
N VAL A 163 -16.93 18.65 2.06
CA VAL A 163 -16.95 19.61 3.16
C VAL A 163 -17.79 19.10 4.32
N GLU A 164 -19.01 18.62 4.03
CA GLU A 164 -19.92 18.04 5.01
C GLU A 164 -19.35 16.79 5.64
N THR A 165 -18.74 15.92 4.81
CA THR A 165 -18.09 14.69 5.26
C THR A 165 -16.96 15.01 6.24
N LEU A 166 -16.07 15.92 5.88
CA LEU A 166 -14.91 16.26 6.73
C LEU A 166 -15.33 17.02 7.99
N ARG A 167 -16.38 17.84 7.94
CA ARG A 167 -16.95 18.48 9.12
C ARG A 167 -17.46 17.44 10.12
N ALA A 168 -18.27 16.48 9.66
CA ALA A 168 -18.82 15.42 10.51
C ALA A 168 -17.71 14.52 11.11
N ILE A 169 -16.67 14.22 10.34
CA ILE A 169 -15.51 13.46 10.82
C ILE A 169 -14.73 14.27 11.86
N ARG A 170 -14.48 15.57 11.63
CA ARG A 170 -13.74 16.44 12.57
C ARG A 170 -14.44 16.60 13.92
N GLU A 171 -15.76 16.53 13.98
CA GLU A 171 -16.50 16.52 15.25
C GLU A 171 -16.22 15.28 16.10
N ARG A 172 -15.70 14.20 15.50
CA ARG A 172 -15.44 12.91 16.13
C ARG A 172 -13.97 12.52 16.21
N PHE A 173 -13.10 13.19 15.45
CA PHE A 173 -11.69 12.85 15.33
C PHE A 173 -10.80 14.09 15.29
N SER A 174 -9.89 14.21 16.25
CA SER A 174 -8.97 15.35 16.38
C SER A 174 -7.56 15.10 15.78
N GLY A 175 -7.27 13.86 15.35
CA GLY A 175 -5.97 13.49 14.79
C GLY A 175 -5.74 13.98 13.36
N THR A 176 -4.68 13.50 12.74
CA THR A 176 -4.31 13.83 11.35
C THR A 176 -5.30 13.21 10.36
N ILE A 177 -5.73 13.98 9.36
CA ILE A 177 -6.56 13.50 8.25
C ILE A 177 -5.81 13.66 6.94
N ARG A 178 -5.77 12.60 6.15
CA ARG A 178 -5.37 12.53 4.74
C ARG A 178 -6.61 12.27 3.92
N VAL A 179 -6.70 12.82 2.73
CA VAL A 179 -7.88 12.60 1.87
C VAL A 179 -7.47 12.02 0.53
N ASP A 180 -8.35 11.16 -0.01
CA ASP A 180 -8.11 10.49 -1.28
C ASP A 180 -9.39 10.46 -2.13
N PRO A 181 -9.51 11.36 -3.10
CA PRO A 181 -10.58 11.37 -4.08
C PRO A 181 -10.53 10.22 -5.10
N ASN A 182 -9.44 9.47 -5.19
CA ASN A 182 -9.23 8.41 -6.19
C ASN A 182 -9.52 8.89 -7.63
N ALA A 183 -8.92 9.99 -8.04
CA ALA A 183 -9.06 10.60 -9.36
C ALA A 183 -10.50 11.03 -9.73
N ALA A 184 -11.33 11.31 -8.74
CA ALA A 184 -12.75 11.67 -8.99
C ALA A 184 -12.97 13.13 -9.39
N TRP A 185 -11.94 13.99 -9.28
CA TRP A 185 -12.08 15.42 -9.58
C TRP A 185 -11.50 15.78 -10.95
N SER A 186 -12.08 16.78 -11.61
CA SER A 186 -11.47 17.38 -12.79
C SER A 186 -10.36 18.36 -12.42
N VAL A 187 -9.42 18.59 -13.33
CA VAL A 187 -8.33 19.60 -13.16
C VAL A 187 -8.89 21.00 -12.88
N ALA A 188 -10.05 21.31 -13.45
CA ALA A 188 -10.69 22.61 -13.28
C ALA A 188 -11.29 22.79 -11.87
N GLU A 189 -11.89 21.72 -11.31
CA GLU A 189 -12.57 21.75 -10.01
C GLU A 189 -11.65 21.53 -8.82
N ALA A 190 -10.60 20.72 -8.99
CA ALA A 190 -9.76 20.26 -7.89
C ALA A 190 -9.21 21.39 -7.01
N PRO A 191 -8.69 22.53 -7.53
CA PRO A 191 -8.18 23.61 -6.67
C PRO A 191 -9.27 24.23 -5.78
N ALA A 192 -10.47 24.44 -6.29
CA ALA A 192 -11.58 25.00 -5.50
C ALA A 192 -12.06 24.02 -4.41
N ARG A 193 -12.11 22.70 -4.72
CA ARG A 193 -12.43 21.65 -3.76
C ARG A 193 -11.37 21.56 -2.66
N ILE A 194 -10.10 21.60 -3.01
CA ILE A 194 -8.96 21.58 -2.07
C ILE A 194 -9.03 22.79 -1.13
N ALA A 195 -9.26 23.99 -1.67
CA ALA A 195 -9.42 25.20 -0.85
C ALA A 195 -10.61 25.07 0.12
N GLY A 196 -11.72 24.47 -0.31
CA GLY A 196 -12.90 24.23 0.53
C GLY A 196 -12.67 23.29 1.71
N ILE A 197 -11.72 22.36 1.59
CA ILE A 197 -11.41 21.40 2.67
C ILE A 197 -10.16 21.76 3.49
N ALA A 198 -9.37 22.74 3.07
CA ALA A 198 -8.12 23.13 3.75
C ALA A 198 -8.35 23.53 5.22
N LEU A 199 -9.50 24.15 5.54
CA LEU A 199 -9.84 24.55 6.91
C LEU A 199 -9.99 23.37 7.90
N PHE A 200 -10.12 22.14 7.41
CA PHE A 200 -10.23 20.95 8.26
C PHE A 200 -8.85 20.38 8.68
N GLY A 201 -7.74 21.06 8.41
CA GLY A 201 -6.41 20.60 8.83
C GLY A 201 -6.00 19.29 8.14
N ILE A 202 -6.19 19.22 6.83
CA ILE A 202 -5.82 18.09 5.99
C ILE A 202 -4.30 18.08 5.78
N GLU A 203 -3.65 16.93 5.95
CA GLU A 203 -2.21 16.78 5.77
C GLU A 203 -1.79 16.83 4.30
N PHE A 204 -2.55 16.13 3.44
CA PHE A 204 -2.38 16.15 1.98
C PHE A 204 -3.60 15.60 1.24
N VAL A 205 -3.64 15.82 -0.06
CA VAL A 205 -4.64 15.26 -0.98
C VAL A 205 -3.96 14.26 -1.92
N GLU A 206 -4.43 13.00 -1.89
CA GLU A 206 -3.91 11.92 -2.72
C GLU A 206 -4.70 11.81 -4.02
N GLN A 207 -4.00 11.70 -5.14
CA GLN A 207 -4.50 11.49 -6.53
C GLN A 207 -5.86 12.18 -6.80
N PRO A 208 -5.91 13.51 -6.79
CA PRO A 208 -7.19 14.20 -7.00
C PRO A 208 -7.75 14.06 -8.42
N VAL A 209 -6.87 13.96 -9.44
CA VAL A 209 -7.22 13.99 -10.87
C VAL A 209 -6.72 12.74 -11.61
N ASP A 210 -7.13 12.56 -12.86
CA ASP A 210 -6.72 11.41 -13.70
C ASP A 210 -5.19 11.22 -13.67
N PRO A 211 -4.69 10.03 -13.28
CA PRO A 211 -3.27 9.77 -13.16
C PRO A 211 -2.49 9.83 -14.48
N ARG A 212 -3.17 9.74 -15.61
CA ARG A 212 -2.55 9.90 -16.94
C ARG A 212 -2.31 11.36 -17.33
N ASP A 213 -2.96 12.30 -16.64
CA ASP A 213 -2.81 13.73 -16.87
C ASP A 213 -1.81 14.36 -15.88
N VAL A 214 -0.52 14.06 -16.07
CA VAL A 214 0.57 14.59 -15.23
C VAL A 214 0.63 16.12 -15.30
N ALA A 215 0.33 16.71 -16.47
CA ALA A 215 0.28 18.17 -16.63
C ALA A 215 -0.88 18.78 -15.83
N GLY A 216 -2.03 18.12 -15.84
CA GLY A 216 -3.18 18.49 -15.01
C GLY A 216 -2.86 18.38 -13.52
N LEU A 217 -2.17 17.31 -13.09
CA LEU A 217 -1.74 17.14 -11.70
C LEU A 217 -0.82 18.28 -11.26
N ARG A 218 0.18 18.64 -12.08
CA ARG A 218 1.06 19.81 -11.87
C ARG A 218 0.27 21.10 -11.71
N SER A 219 -0.69 21.34 -12.61
CA SER A 219 -1.55 22.52 -12.55
C SER A 219 -2.42 22.59 -11.29
N VAL A 220 -2.85 21.43 -10.77
CA VAL A 220 -3.57 21.36 -9.48
C VAL A 220 -2.60 21.66 -8.34
N ARG A 221 -1.41 21.04 -8.32
CA ARG A 221 -0.39 21.30 -7.30
C ARG A 221 -0.03 22.78 -7.18
N GLU A 222 0.24 23.46 -8.31
CA GLU A 222 0.59 24.89 -8.35
C GLU A 222 -0.49 25.81 -7.78
N ARG A 223 -1.75 25.35 -7.77
CA ARG A 223 -2.92 26.11 -7.27
C ARG A 223 -3.48 25.57 -5.97
N SER A 224 -2.81 24.62 -5.34
CA SER A 224 -3.23 23.97 -4.11
C SER A 224 -2.53 24.56 -2.90
N ASP A 225 -3.28 24.86 -1.83
CA ASP A 225 -2.74 25.22 -0.52
C ASP A 225 -2.35 23.98 0.31
N LEU A 226 -2.69 22.78 -0.17
CA LEU A 226 -2.36 21.50 0.47
C LEU A 226 -1.40 20.69 -0.41
N PRO A 227 -0.49 19.91 0.19
CA PRO A 227 0.40 19.03 -0.56
C PRO A 227 -0.41 18.01 -1.39
N ILE A 228 0.10 17.70 -2.57
CA ILE A 228 -0.47 16.71 -3.49
C ILE A 228 0.40 15.46 -3.51
N VAL A 229 -0.21 14.29 -3.31
CA VAL A 229 0.45 12.98 -3.35
C VAL A 229 -0.07 12.17 -4.54
N ALA A 230 0.84 11.68 -5.39
CA ALA A 230 0.50 10.85 -6.54
C ALA A 230 0.41 9.36 -6.13
N ASP A 231 -0.69 8.66 -6.47
CA ASP A 231 -0.87 7.23 -6.24
C ASP A 231 -0.81 6.44 -7.56
N GLU A 232 -1.89 6.45 -8.31
CA GLU A 232 -1.98 5.68 -9.56
C GLU A 232 -1.05 6.23 -10.65
N ALA A 233 -0.61 7.48 -10.55
CA ALA A 233 0.39 8.07 -11.46
C ALA A 233 1.83 7.59 -11.15
N ALA A 234 2.11 7.10 -9.94
CA ALA A 234 3.44 6.65 -9.49
C ALA A 234 3.45 5.12 -9.37
N VAL A 235 3.74 4.41 -10.44
CA VAL A 235 3.77 2.95 -10.47
C VAL A 235 5.19 2.42 -10.32
N ARG A 236 6.17 3.01 -11.01
CA ARG A 236 7.57 2.59 -11.02
C ARG A 236 8.52 3.76 -10.78
N ALA A 237 9.78 3.43 -10.47
CA ALA A 237 10.83 4.44 -10.32
C ALA A 237 11.06 5.27 -11.61
N SER A 238 10.74 4.72 -12.78
CA SER A 238 10.80 5.43 -14.06
C SER A 238 9.79 6.58 -14.17
N ASP A 239 8.69 6.53 -13.45
CA ASP A 239 7.63 7.54 -13.53
C ASP A 239 8.00 8.83 -12.76
N LEU A 240 8.94 8.73 -11.81
CA LEU A 240 9.22 9.79 -10.85
C LEU A 240 9.83 11.05 -11.45
N GLU A 241 10.57 10.93 -12.54
CA GLU A 241 11.14 12.09 -13.24
C GLU A 241 10.03 13.02 -13.77
N ALA A 242 8.96 12.45 -14.33
CA ALA A 242 7.82 13.20 -14.80
C ALA A 242 6.96 13.79 -13.67
N LEU A 243 7.01 13.18 -12.49
CA LEU A 243 6.24 13.56 -11.30
C LEU A 243 6.97 14.54 -10.38
N ALA A 244 8.28 14.73 -10.54
CA ALA A 244 9.13 15.49 -9.62
C ALA A 244 8.65 16.92 -9.39
N ASP A 245 8.03 17.56 -10.39
CA ASP A 245 7.45 18.89 -10.30
C ASP A 245 5.90 18.90 -10.33
N ALA A 246 5.27 17.73 -10.40
CA ALA A 246 3.82 17.57 -10.51
C ALA A 246 3.14 17.22 -9.18
N CYS A 247 3.88 16.78 -8.17
CA CYS A 247 3.37 16.44 -6.85
C CYS A 247 4.39 16.79 -5.75
N ASP A 248 3.98 16.66 -4.47
CA ASP A 248 4.82 16.89 -3.29
C ASP A 248 5.24 15.58 -2.64
N GLY A 249 4.62 14.48 -3.07
CA GLY A 249 4.93 13.13 -2.60
C GLY A 249 4.28 12.06 -3.46
N ILE A 250 4.65 10.82 -3.19
CA ILE A 250 4.14 9.65 -3.91
C ILE A 250 3.64 8.57 -2.94
N ASN A 251 2.66 7.77 -3.38
CA ASN A 251 2.21 6.58 -2.68
C ASN A 251 2.80 5.33 -3.35
N VAL A 252 3.81 4.72 -2.72
CA VAL A 252 4.41 3.47 -3.16
C VAL A 252 3.58 2.29 -2.62
N LYS A 253 3.13 1.41 -3.50
CA LYS A 253 2.42 0.17 -3.13
C LYS A 253 3.15 -1.01 -3.76
N LEU A 254 3.55 -1.99 -2.95
CA LEU A 254 4.29 -3.16 -3.43
C LEU A 254 3.56 -3.87 -4.58
N GLN A 255 2.24 -3.97 -4.45
CA GLN A 255 1.37 -4.62 -5.45
C GLN A 255 1.28 -3.84 -6.79
N LYS A 256 1.65 -2.57 -6.82
CA LYS A 256 1.76 -1.78 -8.06
C LYS A 256 3.15 -1.93 -8.66
N CYS A 257 4.16 -1.62 -7.87
CA CYS A 257 5.52 -1.49 -8.38
C CYS A 257 6.20 -2.83 -8.69
N GLY A 258 5.72 -3.93 -8.09
CA GLY A 258 6.29 -5.25 -8.32
C GLY A 258 7.13 -5.79 -7.17
N GLY A 259 7.06 -5.18 -5.98
CA GLY A 259 7.63 -5.72 -4.75
C GLY A 259 8.62 -4.79 -4.04
N ILE A 260 9.37 -5.38 -3.11
CA ILE A 260 10.29 -4.70 -2.18
C ILE A 260 11.46 -4.05 -2.92
N ALA A 261 12.05 -4.77 -3.90
CA ALA A 261 13.22 -4.28 -4.63
C ALA A 261 12.94 -2.97 -5.37
N GLU A 262 11.82 -2.91 -6.10
CA GLU A 262 11.42 -1.71 -6.83
C GLU A 262 10.93 -0.61 -5.88
N ALA A 263 10.19 -0.97 -4.82
CA ALA A 263 9.75 -0.01 -3.81
C ALA A 263 10.94 0.73 -3.17
N ARG A 264 12.03 0.04 -2.85
CA ARG A 264 13.27 0.66 -2.33
C ARG A 264 13.87 1.64 -3.33
N LEU A 265 13.91 1.27 -4.60
CA LEU A 265 14.41 2.16 -5.66
C LEU A 265 13.50 3.40 -5.80
N MET A 266 12.17 3.23 -5.73
CA MET A 266 11.22 4.34 -5.76
C MET A 266 11.42 5.29 -4.57
N ILE A 267 11.57 4.76 -3.35
CA ILE A 267 11.82 5.53 -2.14
C ILE A 267 13.11 6.36 -2.30
N GLU A 268 14.21 5.73 -2.70
CA GLU A 268 15.48 6.39 -2.90
C GLU A 268 15.37 7.53 -3.94
N ARG A 269 14.79 7.24 -5.12
CA ARG A 269 14.65 8.25 -6.18
C ARG A 269 13.68 9.37 -5.81
N ALA A 270 12.58 9.06 -5.10
CA ALA A 270 11.67 10.09 -4.63
C ALA A 270 12.38 11.09 -3.72
N HIS A 271 13.18 10.60 -2.77
CA HIS A 271 13.96 11.45 -1.89
C HIS A 271 15.02 12.27 -2.65
N GLN A 272 15.66 11.71 -3.70
CA GLN A 272 16.58 12.46 -4.58
C GLN A 272 15.87 13.61 -5.30
N PHE A 273 14.59 13.46 -5.65
CA PHE A 273 13.75 14.52 -6.22
C PHE A 273 13.13 15.46 -5.17
N GLY A 274 13.37 15.22 -3.87
CA GLY A 274 12.75 16.01 -2.79
C GLY A 274 11.27 15.68 -2.54
N LEU A 275 10.76 14.57 -3.09
CA LEU A 275 9.41 14.10 -2.88
C LEU A 275 9.32 13.33 -1.56
N LYS A 276 8.24 13.51 -0.80
CA LYS A 276 7.90 12.66 0.33
C LYS A 276 7.31 11.34 -0.15
N VAL A 277 7.42 10.31 0.69
CA VAL A 277 6.93 8.98 0.35
C VAL A 277 5.92 8.49 1.37
N MET A 278 4.79 8.00 0.88
CA MET A 278 3.86 7.16 1.60
C MET A 278 4.04 5.72 1.15
N LEU A 279 4.12 4.77 2.09
CA LEU A 279 3.88 3.37 1.79
C LEU A 279 2.41 3.06 1.98
N GLY A 280 1.76 2.62 0.91
CA GLY A 280 0.36 2.22 0.91
C GLY A 280 0.16 0.76 0.57
N CYS A 281 -1.10 0.33 0.68
CA CYS A 281 -1.56 -1.00 0.31
C CYS A 281 -2.82 -0.94 -0.56
N ARG A 282 -3.23 -2.10 -1.07
CA ARG A 282 -4.58 -2.30 -1.60
C ARG A 282 -5.50 -2.74 -0.47
N ALA A 283 -6.76 -2.36 -0.50
CA ALA A 283 -7.74 -2.87 0.45
C ALA A 283 -7.81 -4.40 0.42
N ALA A 284 -7.95 -5.04 1.58
CA ALA A 284 -8.01 -6.48 1.76
C ALA A 284 -6.73 -7.23 1.28
N GLU A 285 -5.54 -6.72 1.59
CA GLU A 285 -4.30 -7.50 1.63
C GLU A 285 -4.21 -8.24 2.96
N THR A 286 -3.60 -9.45 2.99
CA THR A 286 -3.38 -10.17 4.26
C THR A 286 -2.16 -9.64 5.00
N SER A 287 -1.95 -10.15 6.22
CA SER A 287 -0.75 -9.87 7.00
C SER A 287 0.57 -10.23 6.28
N VAL A 288 0.56 -11.04 5.23
CA VAL A 288 1.75 -11.32 4.38
C VAL A 288 2.14 -10.08 3.60
N GLY A 289 1.23 -9.55 2.77
CA GLY A 289 1.49 -8.35 1.96
C GLY A 289 1.75 -7.11 2.81
N ILE A 290 0.89 -6.91 3.84
CA ILE A 290 1.03 -5.77 4.76
C ILE A 290 2.34 -5.79 5.53
N SER A 291 2.80 -6.95 6.02
CA SER A 291 4.07 -7.02 6.75
C SER A 291 5.27 -6.76 5.86
N ALA A 292 5.23 -7.22 4.61
CA ALA A 292 6.29 -6.91 3.66
C ALA A 292 6.47 -5.39 3.49
N ALA A 293 5.37 -4.65 3.35
CA ALA A 293 5.39 -3.20 3.30
C ALA A 293 5.77 -2.57 4.66
N ALA A 294 5.24 -3.08 5.78
CA ALA A 294 5.55 -2.57 7.12
C ALA A 294 7.04 -2.62 7.45
N HIS A 295 7.75 -3.66 7.01
CA HIS A 295 9.21 -3.75 7.18
C HIS A 295 10.00 -2.67 6.42
N LEU A 296 9.40 -2.03 5.40
CA LEU A 296 9.97 -0.88 4.70
C LEU A 296 9.57 0.47 5.33
N ALA A 297 8.53 0.50 6.18
CA ALA A 297 7.98 1.74 6.71
C ALA A 297 8.99 2.64 7.45
N PRO A 298 10.07 2.15 8.09
CA PRO A 298 11.10 3.02 8.65
C PRO A 298 11.85 3.90 7.63
N ALA A 299 11.69 3.66 6.33
CA ALA A 299 12.36 4.42 5.27
C ALA A 299 11.50 5.54 4.67
N VAL A 300 10.28 5.79 5.20
CA VAL A 300 9.32 6.73 4.59
C VAL A 300 8.68 7.66 5.62
N GLU A 301 8.07 8.75 5.14
CA GLU A 301 7.41 9.75 5.98
C GLU A 301 6.00 9.34 6.40
N TRP A 302 5.31 8.55 5.58
CA TRP A 302 3.91 8.20 5.79
C TRP A 302 3.63 6.72 5.56
N ALA A 303 2.73 6.15 6.33
CA ALA A 303 2.21 4.79 6.14
C ALA A 303 0.68 4.79 6.02
N ASP A 304 0.17 3.91 5.15
CA ASP A 304 -1.24 3.63 4.87
C ASP A 304 -1.39 2.12 4.63
N LEU A 305 -1.11 1.35 5.70
CA LEU A 305 -0.94 -0.11 5.66
C LEU A 305 -1.97 -0.79 6.59
N ASP A 306 -3.24 -0.57 6.30
CA ASP A 306 -4.36 -1.09 7.07
C ASP A 306 -5.16 -2.19 6.35
N GLY A 307 -4.69 -2.67 5.20
CA GLY A 307 -5.43 -3.63 4.37
C GLY A 307 -5.86 -4.90 5.11
N ASN A 308 -5.01 -5.42 6.00
CA ASN A 308 -5.31 -6.59 6.83
C ASN A 308 -6.23 -6.29 8.03
N LEU A 309 -6.35 -5.02 8.41
CA LEU A 309 -7.27 -4.59 9.48
C LEU A 309 -8.71 -4.44 9.01
N LEU A 310 -8.92 -4.45 7.70
CA LEU A 310 -10.23 -4.32 7.07
C LEU A 310 -10.91 -5.68 6.85
N ILE A 311 -10.18 -6.80 7.03
CA ILE A 311 -10.69 -8.17 6.80
C ILE A 311 -10.90 -8.91 8.13
N VAL A 312 -11.88 -9.84 8.14
CA VAL A 312 -12.25 -10.59 9.36
C VAL A 312 -11.60 -11.96 9.46
N ASP A 313 -11.04 -12.45 8.38
CA ASP A 313 -10.56 -13.84 8.23
C ASP A 313 -9.15 -13.93 7.64
N ASP A 314 -8.29 -12.98 8.03
CA ASP A 314 -6.87 -13.04 7.68
C ASP A 314 -6.26 -14.36 8.17
N PRO A 315 -5.76 -15.24 7.27
CA PRO A 315 -5.22 -16.53 7.68
C PRO A 315 -3.85 -16.44 8.35
N PHE A 316 -3.27 -15.24 8.49
CA PHE A 316 -1.94 -15.03 9.05
C PHE A 316 -1.93 -13.99 10.16
N VAL A 317 -0.88 -14.07 10.97
CA VAL A 317 -0.43 -13.01 11.88
C VAL A 317 1.04 -12.73 11.58
N ALA A 318 1.41 -11.46 11.38
CA ALA A 318 2.80 -11.10 11.14
C ALA A 318 3.21 -9.85 11.96
N VAL A 319 3.07 -8.64 11.40
CA VAL A 319 3.34 -7.38 12.11
C VAL A 319 2.02 -6.79 12.62
N PRO A 320 1.64 -7.01 13.89
CA PRO A 320 0.43 -6.41 14.44
C PRO A 320 0.49 -4.89 14.42
N VAL A 321 -0.69 -4.27 14.39
CA VAL A 321 -0.87 -2.82 14.52
C VAL A 321 -1.65 -2.53 15.80
N GLU A 322 -1.04 -1.77 16.70
CA GLU A 322 -1.66 -1.36 17.96
C GLU A 322 -1.72 0.17 18.03
N GLY A 323 -2.93 0.73 18.10
CA GLY A 323 -3.13 2.18 18.08
C GLY A 323 -2.51 2.88 16.85
N GLY A 324 -2.51 2.21 15.70
CA GLY A 324 -1.88 2.70 14.47
C GLY A 324 -0.36 2.53 14.40
N ARG A 325 0.29 1.88 15.38
CA ARG A 325 1.74 1.63 15.38
C ARG A 325 2.04 0.17 15.10
N PHE A 326 3.08 -0.09 14.30
CA PHE A 326 3.55 -1.43 13.99
C PHE A 326 4.30 -2.04 15.18
N VAL A 327 3.95 -3.27 15.54
CA VAL A 327 4.62 -4.05 16.59
C VAL A 327 5.49 -5.10 15.91
N PHE A 328 6.75 -4.75 15.70
CA PHE A 328 7.70 -5.66 15.07
C PHE A 328 8.19 -6.74 16.04
N SER A 329 8.28 -7.97 15.55
CA SER A 329 8.90 -9.08 16.27
C SER A 329 10.35 -9.29 15.81
N GLU A 330 11.10 -10.10 16.57
CA GLU A 330 12.44 -10.54 16.18
C GLU A 330 12.43 -11.85 15.36
N ARG A 331 11.27 -12.27 14.88
CA ARG A 331 11.16 -13.46 14.02
C ARG A 331 11.81 -13.21 12.67
N PRO A 332 12.56 -14.20 12.13
CA PRO A 332 13.16 -14.08 10.81
C PRO A 332 12.12 -13.86 9.69
N GLY A 333 12.53 -13.20 8.63
CA GLY A 333 11.69 -12.90 7.48
C GLY A 333 10.59 -11.91 7.79
N LEU A 334 9.41 -12.13 7.22
CA LEU A 334 8.18 -11.37 7.49
C LEU A 334 7.66 -11.56 8.92
N GLY A 335 8.11 -12.60 9.62
CA GLY A 335 7.54 -13.01 10.90
C GLY A 335 6.12 -13.58 10.80
N ALA A 336 5.65 -13.89 9.60
CA ALA A 336 4.29 -14.35 9.34
C ALA A 336 4.09 -15.80 9.80
N LEU A 337 3.05 -16.02 10.61
CA LEU A 337 2.61 -17.32 11.08
C LEU A 337 1.15 -17.56 10.68
N PRO A 338 0.78 -18.81 10.36
CA PRO A 338 -0.63 -19.17 10.24
C PRO A 338 -1.39 -18.90 11.55
N ARG A 339 -2.66 -18.50 11.43
CA ARG A 339 -3.60 -18.41 12.55
C ARG A 339 -4.14 -19.77 12.97
#